data_cb698daf332535f7c274bd8682593e0d
#
_entry.id   cb698daf332535f7c274bd8682593e0d
#
_cell.length_a   1.000
_cell.length_b   1.000
_cell.length_c   1.000
_cell.angle_alpha   90.00
_cell.angle_beta   90.00
_cell.angle_gamma   90.00
#
_symmetry.space_group_name_H-M   'P 1'
#
loop_
_entity.id
_entity.type
_entity.pdbx_description
1 polymer ?
#
loop_
_entity_poly.entity_id
_entity_poly.type
_entity_poly.pdbx_seq_one_letter_code
_entity_poly.pdbx_strand_id
1 'polypeptide(L)'
;VVGIGGFKSYFGIWFYNGVFLKDEKKLLINANEENTKSLRQMRFISVNEIDEKLILNYIKEAIEIEEKGLVIPKEKKETIIPKLLQNELDKSVDLNKKFNKFSPYKQREFIEHITSAKQEKTQLERLQKVIAMILEGKGLNDKYR
;
A
#
# COMPACT_ATOMS: atom_id res chain seq x y z
N VAL A 1 -7.57 -0.89 17.17
CA VAL A 1 -6.63 -1.83 17.81
C VAL A 1 -6.80 -3.22 17.22
N VAL A 2 -7.98 -3.83 17.30
CA VAL A 2 -8.27 -5.14 16.76
C VAL A 2 -9.58 -5.17 15.96
N GLY A 3 -9.69 -6.13 15.03
CA GLY A 3 -10.91 -6.47 14.31
C GLY A 3 -11.20 -7.97 14.47
N ILE A 4 -12.46 -8.36 14.38
CA ILE A 4 -12.89 -9.76 14.42
C ILE A 4 -13.66 -10.06 13.15
N GLY A 5 -13.44 -11.24 12.57
CA GLY A 5 -14.14 -11.66 11.37
C GLY A 5 -14.19 -13.17 11.21
N GLY A 6 -15.23 -13.64 10.49
CA GLY A 6 -15.42 -15.03 10.16
C GLY A 6 -15.36 -15.29 8.66
N PHE A 7 -14.79 -16.42 8.28
CA PHE A 7 -14.71 -16.92 6.92
C PHE A 7 -15.29 -18.34 6.86
N LYS A 8 -15.40 -18.89 5.66
CA LYS A 8 -15.97 -20.23 5.44
C LYS A 8 -15.22 -21.33 6.22
N SER A 9 -13.89 -21.22 6.35
CA SER A 9 -13.01 -22.24 6.91
C SER A 9 -12.34 -21.87 8.22
N TYR A 10 -12.43 -20.64 8.67
CA TYR A 10 -11.84 -20.16 9.92
C TYR A 10 -12.49 -18.87 10.38
N PHE A 11 -12.27 -18.52 11.62
CA PHE A 11 -12.53 -17.17 12.15
C PHE A 11 -11.26 -16.66 12.83
N GLY A 12 -11.19 -15.35 13.06
CA GLY A 12 -9.96 -14.81 13.61
C GLY A 12 -10.04 -13.39 14.13
N ILE A 13 -8.94 -12.99 14.74
CA ILE A 13 -8.70 -11.65 15.27
C ILE A 13 -7.59 -11.02 14.45
N TRP A 14 -7.82 -9.80 13.99
CA TRP A 14 -6.85 -8.96 13.28
C TRP A 14 -6.29 -7.93 14.23
N PHE A 15 -4.98 -7.92 14.40
CA PHE A 15 -4.25 -6.92 15.15
C PHE A 15 -3.63 -5.94 14.14
N TYR A 16 -4.14 -4.71 14.07
CA TYR A 16 -3.73 -3.73 13.06
C TYR A 16 -2.24 -3.37 13.13
N ASN A 17 -1.70 -3.26 14.33
CA ASN A 17 -0.28 -3.08 14.61
C ASN A 17 0.38 -4.36 15.15
N GLY A 18 -0.11 -5.53 14.74
CA GLY A 18 0.30 -6.83 15.25
C GLY A 18 1.77 -7.19 15.03
N VAL A 19 2.46 -6.50 14.12
CA VAL A 19 3.92 -6.66 13.92
C VAL A 19 4.74 -6.30 15.15
N PHE A 20 4.21 -5.47 16.05
CA PHE A 20 4.89 -5.03 17.28
C PHE A 20 4.56 -5.92 18.49
N LEU A 21 3.62 -6.85 18.36
CA LEU A 21 3.31 -7.82 19.40
C LEU A 21 4.49 -8.81 19.56
N LYS A 22 4.79 -9.18 20.78
CA LYS A 22 5.89 -10.13 21.11
C LYS A 22 5.69 -11.50 20.51
N ASP A 23 4.41 -11.94 20.43
CA ASP A 23 3.99 -13.21 19.83
C ASP A 23 4.87 -14.41 20.23
N GLU A 24 5.13 -14.56 21.52
CA GLU A 24 6.01 -15.61 22.07
C GLU A 24 5.58 -17.02 21.64
N LYS A 25 4.28 -17.23 21.44
CA LYS A 25 3.72 -18.51 20.99
C LYS A 25 3.67 -18.68 19.48
N LYS A 26 4.10 -17.68 18.69
CA LYS A 26 4.10 -17.69 17.22
C LYS A 26 2.72 -18.02 16.61
N LEU A 27 1.68 -17.41 17.14
CA LEU A 27 0.29 -17.60 16.72
C LEU A 27 -0.15 -16.61 15.64
N LEU A 28 0.61 -15.56 15.43
CA LEU A 28 0.28 -14.50 14.51
C LEU A 28 0.85 -14.78 13.12
N ILE A 29 -0.01 -14.64 12.11
CA ILE A 29 0.37 -14.79 10.71
C ILE A 29 0.17 -13.46 9.94
N ASN A 30 1.04 -13.21 8.97
CA ASN A 30 0.80 -12.16 7.97
C ASN A 30 0.09 -12.80 6.77
N ALA A 31 -1.19 -12.54 6.62
CA ALA A 31 -1.99 -13.13 5.54
C ALA A 31 -1.80 -12.46 4.18
N ASN A 32 -1.11 -11.31 4.14
CA ASN A 32 -0.88 -10.54 2.92
C ASN A 32 0.44 -9.76 3.01
N GLU A 33 1.55 -10.48 2.94
CA GLU A 33 2.91 -9.93 3.10
C GLU A 33 3.25 -8.84 2.10
N GLU A 34 2.70 -8.92 0.90
CA GLU A 34 2.97 -7.96 -0.17
C GLU A 34 2.31 -6.59 0.10
N ASN A 35 1.14 -6.57 0.75
CA ASN A 35 0.34 -5.35 0.89
C ASN A 35 0.21 -4.85 2.33
N THR A 36 0.41 -5.71 3.33
CA THR A 36 0.24 -5.34 4.74
C THR A 36 1.50 -5.61 5.55
N LYS A 37 2.15 -4.53 6.00
CA LYS A 37 3.38 -4.63 6.80
C LYS A 37 3.10 -4.83 8.29
N SER A 38 2.09 -4.13 8.84
CA SER A 38 1.79 -4.10 10.27
C SER A 38 0.75 -5.10 10.72
N LEU A 39 -0.19 -5.48 9.84
CA LEU A 39 -1.33 -6.32 10.18
C LEU A 39 -0.89 -7.77 10.47
N ARG A 40 -1.42 -8.33 11.55
CA ARG A 40 -1.27 -9.76 11.87
C ARG A 40 -2.63 -10.36 12.22
N GLN A 41 -2.77 -11.64 11.95
CA GLN A 41 -4.00 -12.40 12.21
C GLN A 41 -3.71 -13.54 13.18
N MET A 42 -4.60 -13.72 14.15
CA MET A 42 -4.70 -14.95 14.93
C MET A 42 -5.93 -15.70 14.42
N ARG A 43 -5.75 -16.92 13.93
CA ARG A 43 -6.82 -17.72 13.31
C ARG A 43 -7.21 -18.89 14.17
N PHE A 44 -8.50 -19.26 14.12
CA PHE A 44 -9.09 -20.39 14.84
C PHE A 44 -9.99 -21.17 13.88
N ILE A 45 -9.91 -22.49 13.91
CA ILE A 45 -10.76 -23.40 13.14
C ILE A 45 -11.94 -23.86 14.02
N SER A 46 -11.72 -23.95 15.33
CA SER A 46 -12.71 -24.38 16.30
C SER A 46 -12.74 -23.46 17.51
N VAL A 47 -13.91 -23.36 18.16
CA VAL A 47 -14.08 -22.63 19.42
C VAL A 47 -13.20 -23.21 20.54
N ASN A 48 -12.89 -24.51 20.48
CA ASN A 48 -12.03 -25.19 21.46
C ASN A 48 -10.56 -24.70 21.43
N GLU A 49 -10.15 -24.01 20.36
CA GLU A 49 -8.81 -23.43 20.25
C GLU A 49 -8.71 -22.05 20.93
N ILE A 50 -9.84 -21.51 21.42
CA ILE A 50 -9.89 -20.20 22.06
C ILE A 50 -9.37 -20.31 23.48
N ASP A 51 -8.22 -19.70 23.74
CA ASP A 51 -7.71 -19.44 25.08
C ASP A 51 -7.99 -17.97 25.43
N GLU A 52 -9.03 -17.75 26.24
CA GLU A 52 -9.47 -16.40 26.61
C GLU A 52 -8.38 -15.58 27.29
N LYS A 53 -7.61 -16.22 28.20
CA LYS A 53 -6.52 -15.52 28.92
C LYS A 53 -5.41 -15.09 27.98
N LEU A 54 -5.08 -15.97 27.05
CA LEU A 54 -4.05 -15.69 26.03
C LEU A 54 -4.49 -14.54 25.12
N ILE A 55 -5.71 -14.61 24.57
CA ILE A 55 -6.26 -13.57 23.69
C ILE A 55 -6.33 -12.24 24.43
N LEU A 56 -6.78 -12.23 25.68
CA LEU A 56 -6.84 -11.02 26.49
C LEU A 56 -5.45 -10.38 26.67
N ASN A 57 -4.41 -11.17 26.84
CA ASN A 57 -3.03 -10.67 26.94
C ASN A 57 -2.58 -10.02 25.62
N TYR A 58 -2.85 -10.65 24.46
CA TYR A 58 -2.56 -10.06 23.16
C TYR A 58 -3.32 -8.75 22.93
N ILE A 59 -4.59 -8.68 23.34
CA ILE A 59 -5.40 -7.46 23.20
C ILE A 59 -4.85 -6.34 24.10
N LYS A 60 -4.47 -6.64 25.35
CA LYS A 60 -3.85 -5.66 26.25
C LYS A 60 -2.55 -5.11 25.69
N GLU A 61 -1.67 -5.99 25.19
CA GLU A 61 -0.43 -5.59 24.56
C GLU A 61 -0.69 -4.73 23.30
N ALA A 62 -1.70 -5.09 22.49
CA ALA A 62 -2.10 -4.29 21.32
C ALA A 62 -2.60 -2.90 21.69
N ILE A 63 -3.29 -2.73 22.81
CA ILE A 63 -3.72 -1.45 23.33
C ILE A 63 -2.49 -0.63 23.76
N GLU A 64 -1.56 -1.21 24.49
CA GLU A 64 -0.32 -0.54 24.89
C GLU A 64 0.53 -0.08 23.69
N ILE A 65 0.59 -0.87 22.63
CA ILE A 65 1.25 -0.52 21.37
C ILE A 65 0.62 0.71 20.72
N GLU A 66 -0.71 0.76 20.71
CA GLU A 66 -1.47 1.91 20.17
C GLU A 66 -1.24 3.16 21.01
N GLU A 67 -1.29 3.05 22.35
CA GLU A 67 -1.02 4.16 23.27
C GLU A 67 0.39 4.72 23.14
N LYS A 68 1.39 3.85 22.87
CA LYS A 68 2.78 4.24 22.57
C LYS A 68 2.96 4.88 21.20
N GLY A 69 1.94 4.82 20.34
CA GLY A 69 1.99 5.37 18.98
C GLY A 69 3.01 4.68 18.07
N LEU A 70 3.28 3.38 18.28
CA LEU A 70 4.22 2.64 17.46
C LEU A 70 3.64 2.43 16.05
N VAL A 71 4.35 2.92 15.05
CA VAL A 71 3.99 2.78 13.64
C VAL A 71 5.21 2.36 12.83
N ILE A 72 5.00 1.52 11.81
CA ILE A 72 6.06 1.24 10.84
C ILE A 72 6.30 2.52 10.03
N PRO A 73 7.56 3.02 9.95
CA PRO A 73 7.88 4.14 9.10
C PRO A 73 7.41 3.87 7.66
N LYS A 74 6.66 4.81 7.09
CA LYS A 74 6.31 4.71 5.68
C LYS A 74 7.59 4.83 4.86
N GLU A 75 7.95 3.78 4.14
CA GLU A 75 9.00 3.88 3.14
C GLU A 75 8.57 4.94 2.12
N LYS A 76 9.40 5.96 1.96
CA LYS A 76 9.26 6.87 0.83
C LYS A 76 9.61 6.05 -0.41
N LYS A 77 8.60 5.59 -1.15
CA LYS A 77 8.84 5.00 -2.47
C LYS A 77 9.44 6.10 -3.34
N GLU A 78 10.71 5.96 -3.67
CA GLU A 78 11.33 6.84 -4.65
C GLU A 78 10.57 6.73 -5.97
N THR A 79 10.24 7.87 -6.54
CA THR A 79 9.55 7.92 -7.83
C THR A 79 10.62 7.83 -8.91
N ILE A 80 10.89 6.61 -9.39
CA ILE A 80 11.83 6.39 -10.49
C ILE A 80 11.10 6.70 -11.80
N ILE A 81 11.52 7.78 -12.48
CA ILE A 81 10.94 8.18 -13.76
C ILE A 81 11.53 7.29 -14.86
N PRO A 82 10.69 6.57 -15.64
CA PRO A 82 11.18 5.73 -16.72
C PRO A 82 11.81 6.57 -17.82
N LYS A 83 12.83 6.01 -18.48
CA LYS A 83 13.64 6.71 -19.50
C LYS A 83 12.80 7.34 -20.61
N LEU A 84 11.73 6.68 -21.04
CA LEU A 84 10.79 7.18 -22.02
C LEU A 84 10.14 8.50 -21.60
N LEU A 85 9.66 8.59 -20.37
CA LEU A 85 9.06 9.82 -19.85
C LEU A 85 10.13 10.87 -19.57
N GLN A 86 11.28 10.49 -19.01
CA GLN A 86 12.38 11.40 -18.73
C GLN A 86 12.85 12.13 -19.99
N ASN A 87 13.02 11.42 -21.11
CA ASN A 87 13.42 12.02 -22.38
C ASN A 87 12.44 13.12 -22.85
N GLU A 88 11.14 12.92 -22.65
CA GLU A 88 10.14 13.94 -23.03
C GLU A 88 10.14 15.12 -22.05
N LEU A 89 10.34 14.87 -20.75
CA LEU A 89 10.49 15.93 -19.75
C LEU A 89 11.73 16.79 -20.00
N ASP A 90 12.82 16.20 -20.48
CA ASP A 90 14.07 16.90 -20.79
C ASP A 90 13.95 17.77 -22.05
N LYS A 91 13.12 17.36 -23.02
CA LYS A 91 12.86 18.11 -24.25
C LYS A 91 11.95 19.32 -24.04
N SER A 92 11.10 19.31 -23.04
CA SER A 92 10.07 20.33 -22.81
C SER A 92 10.06 20.87 -21.39
N VAL A 93 10.54 22.11 -21.23
CA VAL A 93 10.54 22.81 -19.93
C VAL A 93 9.12 22.99 -19.37
N ASP A 94 8.12 23.25 -20.23
CA ASP A 94 6.73 23.40 -19.79
C ASP A 94 6.15 22.08 -19.29
N LEU A 95 6.39 20.98 -20.00
CA LEU A 95 5.97 19.65 -19.59
C LEU A 95 6.59 19.28 -18.25
N ASN A 96 7.89 19.52 -18.08
CA ASN A 96 8.61 19.23 -16.84
C ASN A 96 8.04 20.05 -15.67
N LYS A 97 7.83 21.35 -15.85
CA LYS A 97 7.22 22.21 -14.81
C LYS A 97 5.82 21.72 -14.41
N LYS A 98 5.01 21.35 -15.38
CA LYS A 98 3.64 20.86 -15.12
C LYS A 98 3.64 19.49 -14.45
N PHE A 99 4.51 18.58 -14.87
CA PHE A 99 4.68 17.28 -14.21
C PHE A 99 5.08 17.44 -12.74
N ASN A 100 6.03 18.33 -12.44
CA ASN A 100 6.48 18.57 -11.07
C ASN A 100 5.45 19.27 -10.16
N LYS A 101 4.40 19.87 -10.72
CA LYS A 101 3.27 20.42 -9.95
C LYS A 101 2.32 19.32 -9.43
N PHE A 102 2.32 18.14 -10.02
CA PHE A 102 1.55 17.02 -9.51
C PHE A 102 2.15 16.48 -8.22
N SER A 103 1.28 16.02 -7.32
CA SER A 103 1.74 15.33 -6.12
C SER A 103 2.54 14.07 -6.48
N PRO A 104 3.50 13.62 -5.64
CA PRO A 104 4.25 12.38 -5.88
C PRO A 104 3.35 11.16 -6.13
N TYR A 105 2.18 11.13 -5.55
CA TYR A 105 1.18 10.10 -5.80
C TYR A 105 0.69 10.11 -7.25
N LYS A 106 0.26 11.28 -7.76
CA LYS A 106 -0.22 11.42 -9.15
C LYS A 106 0.90 11.19 -10.17
N GLN A 107 2.12 11.61 -9.87
CA GLN A 107 3.29 11.31 -10.70
C GLN A 107 3.49 9.79 -10.83
N ARG A 108 3.38 9.04 -9.73
CA ARG A 108 3.47 7.57 -9.77
C ARG A 108 2.34 6.93 -10.57
N GLU A 109 1.12 7.44 -10.51
CA GLU A 109 0.01 6.93 -11.34
C GLU A 109 0.34 7.02 -12.84
N PHE A 110 0.90 8.14 -13.31
CA PHE A 110 1.34 8.29 -14.69
C PHE A 110 2.45 7.30 -15.05
N ILE A 111 3.45 7.16 -14.20
CA ILE A 111 4.58 6.25 -14.39
C ILE A 111 4.10 4.80 -14.47
N GLU A 112 3.28 4.37 -13.52
CA GLU A 112 2.74 3.01 -13.49
C GLU A 112 1.86 2.72 -14.71
N HIS A 113 1.08 3.70 -15.18
CA HIS A 113 0.28 3.55 -16.39
C HIS A 113 1.14 3.28 -17.63
N ILE A 114 2.29 3.93 -17.76
CA ILE A 114 3.23 3.72 -18.86
C ILE A 114 3.94 2.39 -18.69
N THR A 115 4.53 2.13 -17.53
CA THR A 115 5.43 0.99 -17.29
C THR A 115 4.71 -0.36 -17.16
N SER A 116 3.43 -0.37 -16.82
CA SER A 116 2.63 -1.60 -16.74
C SER A 116 2.33 -2.23 -18.10
N ALA A 117 2.52 -1.50 -19.20
CA ALA A 117 2.39 -2.07 -20.54
C ALA A 117 3.61 -2.94 -20.89
N LYS A 118 3.35 -4.17 -21.37
CA LYS A 118 4.40 -5.14 -21.73
C LYS A 118 5.05 -4.84 -23.08
N GLN A 119 4.30 -4.23 -24.00
CA GLN A 119 4.77 -3.94 -25.35
C GLN A 119 5.22 -2.48 -25.46
N GLU A 120 6.36 -2.23 -26.09
CA GLU A 120 6.91 -0.89 -26.29
C GLU A 120 5.96 0.04 -27.05
N LYS A 121 5.29 -0.45 -28.09
CA LYS A 121 4.27 0.31 -28.83
C LYS A 121 3.19 0.84 -27.90
N THR A 122 2.68 -0.01 -27.00
CA THR A 122 1.64 0.38 -26.03
C THR A 122 2.19 1.36 -25.00
N GLN A 123 3.46 1.23 -24.59
CA GLN A 123 4.10 2.20 -23.70
C GLN A 123 4.18 3.59 -24.34
N LEU A 124 4.54 3.66 -25.64
CA LEU A 124 4.59 4.91 -26.39
C LEU A 124 3.21 5.56 -26.55
N GLU A 125 2.18 4.78 -26.87
CA GLU A 125 0.80 5.27 -26.97
C GLU A 125 0.31 5.83 -25.62
N ARG A 126 0.60 5.13 -24.52
CA ARG A 126 0.27 5.60 -23.17
C ARG A 126 1.06 6.82 -22.77
N LEU A 127 2.33 6.91 -23.15
CA LEU A 127 3.18 8.08 -22.93
C LEU A 127 2.59 9.33 -23.60
N GLN A 128 2.20 9.23 -24.87
CA GLN A 128 1.58 10.36 -25.60
C GLN A 128 0.30 10.84 -24.92
N LYS A 129 -0.54 9.92 -24.46
CA LYS A 129 -1.75 10.23 -23.72
C LYS A 129 -1.45 10.92 -22.38
N VAL A 130 -0.47 10.42 -21.65
CA VAL A 130 -0.03 10.99 -20.36
C VAL A 130 0.53 12.41 -20.56
N ILE A 131 1.35 12.64 -21.60
CA ILE A 131 1.88 13.97 -21.93
C ILE A 131 0.75 14.97 -22.15
N ALA A 132 -0.25 14.60 -22.94
CA ALA A 132 -1.42 15.47 -23.17
C ALA A 132 -2.15 15.81 -21.86
N MET A 133 -2.37 14.81 -20.99
CA MET A 133 -3.01 15.02 -19.70
C MET A 133 -2.20 15.92 -18.76
N ILE A 134 -0.88 15.76 -18.72
CA ILE A 134 0.01 16.59 -17.90
C ILE A 134 -0.06 18.05 -18.38
N LEU A 135 -0.03 18.28 -19.70
CA LEU A 135 -0.13 19.61 -20.28
C LEU A 135 -1.47 20.29 -19.99
N GLU A 136 -2.55 19.52 -19.91
CA GLU A 136 -3.87 20.00 -19.51
C GLU A 136 -4.03 20.15 -17.99
N GLY A 137 -3.05 19.72 -17.18
CA GLY A 137 -3.13 19.75 -15.73
C GLY A 137 -4.09 18.72 -15.12
N LYS A 138 -4.43 17.67 -15.86
CA LYS A 138 -5.35 16.60 -15.45
C LYS A 138 -4.60 15.37 -14.97
N GLY A 139 -4.91 14.88 -13.76
CA GLY A 139 -4.39 13.62 -13.26
C GLY A 139 -5.06 12.42 -13.95
N LEU A 140 -4.36 11.27 -13.99
CA LEU A 140 -4.81 10.07 -14.71
C LEU A 140 -6.22 9.61 -14.28
N ASN A 141 -6.52 9.69 -12.99
CA ASN A 141 -7.76 9.20 -12.39
C ASN A 141 -8.68 10.32 -11.86
N ASP A 142 -8.45 11.57 -12.25
CA ASP A 142 -9.24 12.72 -11.75
C ASP A 142 -10.73 12.62 -12.10
N LYS A 143 -11.10 11.84 -13.14
CA LYS A 143 -12.51 11.59 -13.50
C LYS A 143 -13.27 10.74 -12.49
N TYR A 144 -12.57 10.03 -11.62
CA TYR A 144 -13.16 9.06 -10.68
C TYR A 144 -13.05 9.52 -9.21
N ARG A 145 -12.70 10.76 -8.99
CA ARG A 145 -12.50 11.37 -7.65
C ARG A 145 -13.42 12.54 -7.40
#